data_663d67ada216e2467c1cb2cb22054fd5
#
_entry.id   663d67ada216e2467c1cb2cb22054fd5
#
_cell.length_a   1.000
_cell.length_b   1.000
_cell.length_c   1.000
_cell.angle_alpha   90.00
_cell.angle_beta   90.00
_cell.angle_gamma   90.00
#
_symmetry.space_group_name_H-M   'P 1'
#
loop_
_entity.id
_entity.type
_entity.pdbx_description
1 polymer ?
#
loop_
_entity_poly.entity_id
_entity_poly.type
_entity_poly.pdbx_seq_one_letter_code
_entity_poly.pdbx_strand_id
1 'polypeptide(L)'
;TGGARMTAVLGSTVAEVAARTLEAARPYAAEALMCNEGELVFVDGIFSASGTNRSITIEDLVLRLVPDSGDHPFNIKHSYEPDGSTFPYGCHIAEIEIDPTTCDLNIMRYTVVDDFGAVINPLMLEGQIHGGIAQGIGQAIHEYAAFDEQGQLVAGSLMDYRLPRAADLPTFDIHFRNIPCKNNILGVKGSGEAGAIGAPQAVIAAVTNALGIAHIDMPATPVAIWQALQNKQSGKVA
;
A
#
# COMPACT_ATOMS: atom_id res chain seq x y z
N THR A 1 4.90 12.58 -1.96
CA THR A 1 5.18 11.16 -2.18
C THR A 1 4.55 10.70 -3.49
N GLY A 2 5.11 9.69 -4.13
CA GLY A 2 4.59 9.08 -5.35
C GLY A 2 5.07 7.65 -5.44
N GLY A 3 4.36 6.79 -6.22
CA GLY A 3 4.74 5.40 -6.45
C GLY A 3 4.78 4.54 -5.20
N ALA A 4 3.92 4.80 -4.21
CA ALA A 4 3.78 4.05 -2.97
C ALA A 4 5.11 3.82 -2.19
N ARG A 5 6.05 4.77 -2.26
CA ARG A 5 7.42 4.65 -1.71
C ARG A 5 7.60 5.09 -0.26
N MET A 6 6.55 5.59 0.40
CA MET A 6 6.67 6.21 1.73
C MET A 6 7.35 5.27 2.72
N THR A 7 6.87 4.06 2.89
CA THR A 7 7.42 3.10 3.86
C THR A 7 8.84 2.66 3.47
N ALA A 8 9.10 2.44 2.18
CA ALA A 8 10.42 2.02 1.71
C ALA A 8 11.48 3.11 1.92
N VAL A 9 11.17 4.38 1.68
CA VAL A 9 12.13 5.48 1.79
C VAL A 9 12.15 6.05 3.20
N LEU A 10 11.03 6.58 3.68
CA LEU A 10 10.97 7.22 5.00
C LEU A 10 11.17 6.21 6.14
N GLY A 11 10.54 5.03 6.03
CA GLY A 11 10.72 3.99 7.04
C GLY A 11 12.18 3.53 7.15
N SER A 12 12.86 3.33 6.02
CA SER A 12 14.30 3.01 6.01
C SER A 12 15.14 4.16 6.57
N THR A 13 14.82 5.41 6.23
CA THR A 13 15.49 6.58 6.81
C THR A 13 15.39 6.59 8.33
N VAL A 14 14.17 6.37 8.87
CA VAL A 14 13.95 6.35 10.33
C VAL A 14 14.74 5.21 10.98
N ALA A 15 14.73 4.01 10.39
CA ALA A 15 15.46 2.87 10.91
C ALA A 15 16.98 3.11 10.95
N GLU A 16 17.53 3.71 9.87
CA GLU A 16 18.97 4.05 9.85
C GLU A 16 19.32 5.17 10.80
N VAL A 17 18.50 6.21 10.91
CA VAL A 17 18.74 7.30 11.90
C VAL A 17 18.72 6.73 13.31
N ALA A 18 17.78 5.86 13.63
CA ALA A 18 17.72 5.21 14.94
C ALA A 18 18.99 4.40 15.23
N ALA A 19 19.44 3.57 14.27
CA ALA A 19 20.68 2.81 14.41
C ALA A 19 21.91 3.71 14.61
N ARG A 20 22.06 4.76 13.82
CA ARG A 20 23.15 5.76 13.93
C ARG A 20 23.11 6.51 15.27
N THR A 21 21.90 6.82 15.75
CA THR A 21 21.73 7.46 17.07
C THR A 21 22.21 6.53 18.19
N LEU A 22 21.89 5.24 18.11
CA LEU A 22 22.37 4.27 19.10
C LEU A 22 23.88 4.10 19.05
N GLU A 23 24.48 4.03 17.86
CA GLU A 23 25.94 3.99 17.71
C GLU A 23 26.62 5.25 18.28
N ALA A 24 26.07 6.44 17.99
CA ALA A 24 26.57 7.69 18.55
C ALA A 24 26.41 7.76 20.08
N ALA A 25 25.41 7.09 20.64
CA ALA A 25 25.16 7.06 22.08
C ALA A 25 26.10 6.12 22.86
N ARG A 26 26.66 5.08 22.20
CA ARG A 26 27.49 4.05 22.85
C ARG A 26 28.66 4.61 23.66
N PRO A 27 29.56 5.47 23.15
CA PRO A 27 30.67 6.00 23.92
C PRO A 27 30.21 6.79 25.15
N TYR A 28 29.15 7.56 25.04
CA TYR A 28 28.60 8.31 26.18
C TYR A 28 27.97 7.41 27.24
N ALA A 29 27.29 6.34 26.81
CA ALA A 29 26.72 5.35 27.70
C ALA A 29 27.86 4.57 28.43
N ALA A 30 28.91 4.21 27.72
CA ALA A 30 30.10 3.53 28.30
C ALA A 30 30.77 4.40 29.36
N GLU A 31 30.95 5.68 29.09
CA GLU A 31 31.48 6.65 30.06
C GLU A 31 30.57 6.78 31.28
N ALA A 32 29.26 6.97 31.06
CA ALA A 32 28.27 7.13 32.13
C ALA A 32 28.18 5.89 33.04
N LEU A 33 28.38 4.69 32.47
CA LEU A 33 28.34 3.41 33.17
C LEU A 33 29.70 2.91 33.60
N MET A 34 30.78 3.65 33.31
CA MET A 34 32.18 3.29 33.64
C MET A 34 32.52 1.86 33.20
N CYS A 35 32.30 1.56 31.88
CA CYS A 35 32.59 0.26 31.28
C CYS A 35 33.11 0.47 29.85
N ASN A 36 33.56 -0.61 29.18
CA ASN A 36 33.93 -0.55 27.78
C ASN A 36 32.67 -0.64 26.87
N GLU A 37 32.75 -0.05 25.69
CA GLU A 37 31.60 -0.11 24.70
C GLU A 37 31.21 -1.55 24.36
N GLY A 38 32.18 -2.48 24.31
CA GLY A 38 31.94 -3.91 24.05
C GLY A 38 31.16 -4.64 25.17
N GLU A 39 31.09 -4.05 26.36
CA GLU A 39 30.35 -4.57 27.50
C GLU A 39 28.92 -4.03 27.57
N LEU A 40 28.56 -3.09 26.66
CA LEU A 40 27.22 -2.50 26.62
C LEU A 40 26.21 -3.40 25.90
N VAL A 41 25.08 -3.61 26.56
CA VAL A 41 23.87 -4.21 25.98
C VAL A 41 22.79 -3.15 25.95
N PHE A 42 22.10 -3.01 24.82
CA PHE A 42 20.95 -2.11 24.67
C PHE A 42 19.69 -2.92 24.41
N VAL A 43 18.73 -2.79 25.31
CA VAL A 43 17.41 -3.46 25.21
C VAL A 43 16.35 -2.50 25.74
N ASP A 44 15.24 -2.38 25.02
CA ASP A 44 14.05 -1.61 25.41
C ASP A 44 14.36 -0.17 25.90
N GLY A 45 15.26 0.52 25.18
CA GLY A 45 15.62 1.91 25.50
C GLY A 45 16.65 2.07 26.62
N ILE A 46 17.22 0.97 27.13
CA ILE A 46 18.14 0.98 28.27
C ILE A 46 19.50 0.42 27.86
N PHE A 47 20.58 1.18 28.13
CA PHE A 47 21.95 0.70 28.12
C PHE A 47 22.28 0.07 29.46
N SER A 48 22.85 -1.13 29.43
CA SER A 48 23.28 -1.86 30.62
C SER A 48 24.72 -2.33 30.47
N ALA A 49 25.53 -2.23 31.53
CA ALA A 49 26.91 -2.79 31.57
C ALA A 49 26.84 -4.25 31.97
N SER A 50 27.26 -5.16 31.07
CA SER A 50 27.27 -6.61 31.29
C SER A 50 27.98 -7.01 32.57
N GLY A 51 27.42 -7.97 33.31
CA GLY A 51 27.99 -8.45 34.56
C GLY A 51 27.89 -7.49 35.77
N THR A 52 27.13 -6.40 35.62
CA THR A 52 26.87 -5.41 36.67
C THR A 52 25.39 -5.09 36.80
N ASN A 53 25.01 -4.30 37.81
CA ASN A 53 23.64 -3.76 37.95
C ASN A 53 23.53 -2.30 37.45
N ARG A 54 24.55 -1.80 36.73
CA ARG A 54 24.57 -0.43 36.24
C ARG A 54 23.82 -0.33 34.93
N SER A 55 22.89 0.62 34.84
CA SER A 55 22.10 0.90 33.62
C SER A 55 21.77 2.40 33.53
N ILE A 56 21.46 2.85 32.31
CA ILE A 56 21.01 4.20 32.02
C ILE A 56 20.00 4.13 30.86
N THR A 57 18.91 4.86 30.99
CA THR A 57 17.97 5.00 29.86
C THR A 57 18.54 5.93 28.81
N ILE A 58 18.10 5.80 27.56
CA ILE A 58 18.52 6.71 26.49
C ILE A 58 18.04 8.14 26.78
N GLU A 59 16.88 8.30 27.42
CA GLU A 59 16.33 9.60 27.84
C GLU A 59 17.22 10.27 28.87
N ASP A 60 17.62 9.55 29.92
CA ASP A 60 18.55 10.08 30.95
C ASP A 60 19.91 10.43 30.35
N LEU A 61 20.36 9.64 29.36
CA LEU A 61 21.62 9.92 28.67
C LEU A 61 21.51 11.20 27.84
N VAL A 62 20.41 11.39 27.12
CA VAL A 62 20.13 12.63 26.36
C VAL A 62 20.13 13.83 27.30
N LEU A 63 19.44 13.75 28.43
CA LEU A 63 19.34 14.85 29.39
C LEU A 63 20.71 15.21 30.04
N ARG A 64 21.60 14.23 30.19
CA ARG A 64 22.97 14.47 30.69
C ARG A 64 23.87 15.19 29.69
N LEU A 65 23.60 15.06 28.43
CA LEU A 65 24.42 15.56 27.31
C LEU A 65 23.90 16.88 26.71
N VAL A 66 22.94 17.53 27.37
CA VAL A 66 22.47 18.83 26.90
C VAL A 66 23.63 19.81 26.80
N PRO A 67 24.02 20.26 25.61
CA PRO A 67 25.15 21.18 25.47
C PRO A 67 24.78 22.59 25.90
N ASP A 68 25.74 23.30 26.49
CA ASP A 68 25.60 24.71 26.84
C ASP A 68 25.40 25.58 25.57
N SER A 69 25.91 25.13 24.45
CA SER A 69 25.77 25.76 23.12
C SER A 69 26.02 24.77 22.01
N GLY A 70 25.35 24.95 20.85
CA GLY A 70 25.51 24.10 19.68
C GLY A 70 24.52 22.95 19.57
N ASP A 71 24.75 22.07 18.59
CA ASP A 71 23.86 20.93 18.32
C ASP A 71 24.10 19.80 19.34
N HIS A 72 23.01 19.16 19.77
CA HIS A 72 23.09 17.97 20.61
C HIS A 72 23.83 16.82 19.89
N PRO A 73 24.69 15.99 20.56
CA PRO A 73 25.42 14.88 19.92
C PRO A 73 24.53 13.88 19.18
N PHE A 74 23.28 13.75 19.59
CA PHE A 74 22.30 12.85 18.96
C PHE A 74 21.42 13.53 17.90
N ASN A 75 21.73 14.76 17.50
CA ASN A 75 21.07 15.43 16.37
C ASN A 75 21.60 14.87 15.05
N ILE A 76 21.23 13.64 14.74
CA ILE A 76 21.67 12.91 13.55
C ILE A 76 20.83 13.34 12.34
N LYS A 77 21.51 13.80 11.30
CA LYS A 77 20.92 14.08 9.99
C LYS A 77 21.33 12.99 9.01
N HIS A 78 20.37 12.41 8.32
CA HIS A 78 20.62 11.36 7.34
C HIS A 78 19.67 11.48 6.16
N SER A 79 20.16 11.13 4.97
CA SER A 79 19.37 10.98 3.76
C SER A 79 19.53 9.55 3.27
N TYR A 80 18.40 8.89 3.02
CA TYR A 80 18.35 7.54 2.50
C TYR A 80 17.91 7.54 1.04
N GLU A 81 18.63 6.82 0.20
CA GLU A 81 18.27 6.54 -1.18
C GLU A 81 18.23 5.02 -1.38
N PRO A 82 17.09 4.45 -1.83
CA PRO A 82 17.00 3.01 -2.05
C PRO A 82 17.83 2.59 -3.27
N ASP A 83 18.37 1.37 -3.25
CA ASP A 83 19.21 0.80 -4.32
C ASP A 83 18.44 0.57 -5.62
N GLY A 84 17.13 0.75 -5.64
CA GLY A 84 16.28 0.59 -6.82
C GLY A 84 14.80 0.59 -6.49
N SER A 85 13.98 0.30 -7.51
CA SER A 85 12.52 0.25 -7.38
C SER A 85 12.04 -0.91 -6.50
N THR A 86 10.90 -0.71 -5.83
CA THR A 86 10.31 -1.66 -4.88
C THR A 86 8.90 -2.02 -5.32
N PHE A 87 8.78 -2.64 -6.51
CA PHE A 87 7.48 -2.98 -7.08
C PHE A 87 6.82 -4.15 -6.33
N PRO A 88 5.56 -3.99 -5.86
CA PRO A 88 4.72 -5.11 -5.51
C PRO A 88 4.33 -5.87 -6.78
N TYR A 89 3.92 -7.11 -6.63
CA TYR A 89 3.32 -7.89 -7.70
C TYR A 89 2.36 -8.92 -7.11
N GLY A 90 1.43 -9.40 -7.94
CA GLY A 90 0.45 -10.35 -7.47
C GLY A 90 -0.48 -10.81 -8.56
N CYS A 91 -1.56 -11.47 -8.15
CA CYS A 91 -2.60 -11.97 -9.01
C CYS A 91 -3.97 -11.66 -8.41
N HIS A 92 -4.86 -11.07 -9.22
CA HIS A 92 -6.23 -10.75 -8.86
C HIS A 92 -7.19 -11.61 -9.68
N ILE A 93 -8.21 -12.17 -9.03
CA ILE A 93 -9.24 -13.01 -9.64
C ILE A 93 -10.60 -12.47 -9.22
N ALA A 94 -11.44 -12.11 -10.20
CA ALA A 94 -12.81 -11.71 -9.98
C ALA A 94 -13.77 -12.78 -10.52
N GLU A 95 -14.74 -13.20 -9.71
CA GLU A 95 -15.85 -14.04 -10.10
C GLU A 95 -17.12 -13.18 -10.11
N ILE A 96 -17.80 -13.13 -11.26
CA ILE A 96 -18.95 -12.25 -11.44
C ILE A 96 -20.20 -13.01 -11.92
N GLU A 97 -21.34 -12.40 -11.67
CA GLU A 97 -22.62 -12.79 -12.25
C GLU A 97 -23.24 -11.58 -12.96
N ILE A 98 -23.76 -11.79 -14.15
CA ILE A 98 -24.49 -10.76 -14.92
C ILE A 98 -25.93 -11.23 -15.12
N ASP A 99 -26.90 -10.46 -14.64
CA ASP A 99 -28.32 -10.73 -14.89
C ASP A 99 -28.63 -10.55 -16.38
N PRO A 100 -29.11 -11.58 -17.08
CA PRO A 100 -29.35 -11.50 -18.53
C PRO A 100 -30.51 -10.56 -18.92
N THR A 101 -31.34 -10.17 -17.95
CA THR A 101 -32.51 -9.32 -18.17
C THR A 101 -32.21 -7.86 -17.96
N THR A 102 -31.52 -7.53 -16.89
CA THR A 102 -31.19 -6.16 -16.47
C THR A 102 -29.78 -5.73 -16.87
N CYS A 103 -28.92 -6.70 -17.19
CA CYS A 103 -27.48 -6.52 -17.37
C CYS A 103 -26.74 -5.99 -16.13
N ASP A 104 -27.37 -6.10 -14.94
CA ASP A 104 -26.72 -5.77 -13.69
C ASP A 104 -25.58 -6.77 -13.42
N LEU A 105 -24.44 -6.24 -13.00
CA LEU A 105 -23.24 -6.99 -12.66
C LEU A 105 -23.05 -7.07 -11.15
N ASN A 106 -22.92 -8.29 -10.64
CA ASN A 106 -22.58 -8.56 -9.26
C ASN A 106 -21.21 -9.25 -9.18
N ILE A 107 -20.33 -8.75 -8.30
CA ILE A 107 -19.06 -9.42 -8.00
C ILE A 107 -19.35 -10.43 -6.89
N MET A 108 -19.36 -11.72 -7.25
CA MET A 108 -19.69 -12.80 -6.33
C MET A 108 -18.54 -13.14 -5.39
N ARG A 109 -17.31 -13.04 -5.89
CA ARG A 109 -16.08 -13.30 -5.14
C ARG A 109 -14.93 -12.52 -5.74
N TYR A 110 -14.03 -12.09 -4.86
CA TYR A 110 -12.78 -11.45 -5.28
C TYR A 110 -11.62 -12.01 -4.47
N THR A 111 -10.68 -12.65 -5.13
CA THR A 111 -9.50 -13.25 -4.50
C THR A 111 -8.24 -12.53 -4.98
N VAL A 112 -7.34 -12.23 -4.06
CA VAL A 112 -6.06 -11.59 -4.37
C VAL A 112 -4.93 -12.27 -3.61
N VAL A 113 -3.82 -12.47 -4.30
CA VAL A 113 -2.55 -12.95 -3.72
C VAL A 113 -1.46 -11.99 -4.14
N ASP A 114 -0.99 -11.18 -3.21
CA ASP A 114 -0.01 -10.13 -3.46
C ASP A 114 1.28 -10.31 -2.64
N ASP A 115 2.38 -9.78 -3.18
CA ASP A 115 3.66 -9.71 -2.51
C ASP A 115 4.05 -8.25 -2.22
N PHE A 116 4.05 -7.89 -0.94
CA PHE A 116 4.47 -6.58 -0.43
C PHE A 116 5.80 -6.62 0.32
N GLY A 117 6.59 -7.69 0.13
CA GLY A 117 7.83 -7.87 0.87
C GLY A 117 7.59 -8.11 2.35
N ALA A 118 8.38 -7.49 3.21
CA ALA A 118 8.17 -7.53 4.65
C ALA A 118 6.92 -6.71 5.03
N VAL A 119 6.00 -7.31 5.77
CA VAL A 119 4.77 -6.64 6.24
C VAL A 119 5.05 -5.99 7.59
N ILE A 120 4.99 -4.66 7.65
CA ILE A 120 5.21 -3.90 8.89
C ILE A 120 3.96 -3.90 9.76
N ASN A 121 2.79 -3.67 9.16
CA ASN A 121 1.50 -3.64 9.85
C ASN A 121 0.44 -4.33 9.00
N PRO A 122 0.03 -5.57 9.34
CA PRO A 122 -0.95 -6.32 8.57
C PRO A 122 -2.30 -5.60 8.44
N LEU A 123 -2.82 -5.01 9.52
CA LEU A 123 -4.11 -4.32 9.52
C LEU A 123 -4.13 -3.13 8.55
N MET A 124 -3.05 -2.33 8.57
CA MET A 124 -2.92 -1.19 7.65
C MET A 124 -2.78 -1.66 6.20
N LEU A 125 -2.04 -2.75 5.97
CA LEU A 125 -1.85 -3.32 4.65
C LEU A 125 -3.17 -3.83 4.06
N GLU A 126 -3.95 -4.59 4.82
CA GLU A 126 -5.28 -5.05 4.40
C GLU A 126 -6.21 -3.89 4.06
N GLY A 127 -6.21 -2.84 4.87
CA GLY A 127 -6.98 -1.62 4.59
C GLY A 127 -6.60 -0.95 3.27
N GLN A 128 -5.31 -0.91 2.94
CA GLN A 128 -4.83 -0.38 1.66
C GLN A 128 -5.30 -1.23 0.48
N ILE A 129 -5.25 -2.54 0.61
CA ILE A 129 -5.68 -3.46 -0.46
C ILE A 129 -7.19 -3.36 -0.68
N HIS A 130 -7.99 -3.39 0.40
CA HIS A 130 -9.44 -3.20 0.32
C HIS A 130 -9.80 -1.90 -0.40
N GLY A 131 -9.19 -0.79 0.03
CA GLY A 131 -9.44 0.52 -0.58
C GLY A 131 -9.01 0.60 -2.04
N GLY A 132 -7.86 0.01 -2.39
CA GLY A 132 -7.37 -0.05 -3.75
C GLY A 132 -8.26 -0.89 -4.67
N ILE A 133 -8.70 -2.06 -4.22
CA ILE A 133 -9.62 -2.93 -4.98
C ILE A 133 -10.96 -2.22 -5.17
N ALA A 134 -11.52 -1.60 -4.12
CA ALA A 134 -12.77 -0.86 -4.21
C ALA A 134 -12.69 0.27 -5.24
N GLN A 135 -11.60 1.03 -5.25
CA GLN A 135 -11.35 2.07 -6.25
C GLN A 135 -11.27 1.50 -7.66
N GLY A 136 -10.55 0.39 -7.85
CA GLY A 136 -10.42 -0.25 -9.16
C GLY A 136 -11.75 -0.83 -9.67
N ILE A 137 -12.57 -1.41 -8.80
CA ILE A 137 -13.94 -1.85 -9.11
C ILE A 137 -14.79 -0.64 -9.52
N GLY A 138 -14.70 0.48 -8.79
CA GLY A 138 -15.36 1.72 -9.14
C GLY A 138 -15.07 2.15 -10.58
N GLN A 139 -13.81 2.21 -10.96
CA GLN A 139 -13.39 2.52 -12.33
C GLN A 139 -13.93 1.51 -13.34
N ALA A 140 -13.92 0.21 -13.00
CA ALA A 140 -14.32 -0.83 -13.93
C ALA A 140 -15.80 -0.81 -14.28
N ILE A 141 -16.71 -0.50 -13.32
CA ILE A 141 -18.14 -0.71 -13.49
C ILE A 141 -19.05 0.47 -13.10
N HIS A 142 -18.52 1.52 -12.46
CA HIS A 142 -19.36 2.60 -11.90
C HIS A 142 -18.97 4.00 -12.33
N GLU A 143 -17.69 4.37 -12.17
CA GLU A 143 -17.24 5.75 -12.19
C GLU A 143 -17.06 6.26 -13.61
N TYR A 144 -17.75 7.35 -13.94
CA TYR A 144 -17.67 7.97 -15.27
C TYR A 144 -17.78 9.51 -15.16
N ALA A 145 -16.71 10.19 -15.55
CA ALA A 145 -16.70 11.64 -15.69
C ALA A 145 -17.30 12.03 -17.05
N ALA A 146 -18.61 12.21 -17.09
CA ALA A 146 -19.33 12.56 -18.30
C ALA A 146 -19.23 14.06 -18.60
N PHE A 147 -18.94 14.38 -19.87
CA PHE A 147 -18.93 15.74 -20.39
C PHE A 147 -19.96 15.85 -21.53
N ASP A 148 -20.61 17.01 -21.63
CA ASP A 148 -21.46 17.32 -22.75
C ASP A 148 -20.66 17.76 -24.00
N GLU A 149 -21.37 18.03 -25.12
CA GLU A 149 -20.75 18.47 -26.38
C GLU A 149 -20.02 19.82 -26.27
N GLN A 150 -20.32 20.63 -25.27
CA GLN A 150 -19.67 21.91 -24.97
C GLN A 150 -18.48 21.76 -24.02
N GLY A 151 -18.18 20.55 -23.56
CA GLY A 151 -17.10 20.27 -22.62
C GLY A 151 -17.44 20.56 -21.17
N GLN A 152 -18.73 20.76 -20.83
CA GLN A 152 -19.17 20.94 -19.46
C GLN A 152 -19.28 19.59 -18.76
N LEU A 153 -18.68 19.46 -17.56
CA LEU A 153 -18.82 18.27 -16.74
C LEU A 153 -20.26 18.14 -16.23
N VAL A 154 -20.97 17.10 -16.66
CA VAL A 154 -22.36 16.82 -16.25
C VAL A 154 -22.44 15.85 -15.06
N ALA A 155 -21.38 15.11 -14.76
CA ALA A 155 -21.25 14.25 -13.59
C ALA A 155 -20.52 14.95 -12.43
N GLY A 156 -20.90 16.20 -12.12
CA GLY A 156 -20.23 17.06 -11.13
C GLY A 156 -20.69 16.89 -9.67
N SER A 157 -21.63 15.99 -9.42
CA SER A 157 -22.14 15.70 -8.08
C SER A 157 -22.22 14.21 -7.81
N LEU A 158 -22.32 13.78 -6.54
CA LEU A 158 -22.52 12.38 -6.17
C LEU A 158 -23.92 11.83 -6.54
N MET A 159 -24.79 12.67 -7.08
CA MET A 159 -26.04 12.23 -7.71
C MET A 159 -25.80 11.56 -9.07
N ASP A 160 -24.79 12.05 -9.80
CA ASP A 160 -24.50 11.68 -11.18
C ASP A 160 -23.21 10.86 -11.28
N TYR A 161 -22.24 11.12 -10.41
CA TYR A 161 -20.99 10.37 -10.31
C TYR A 161 -21.13 9.24 -9.29
N ARG A 162 -21.22 8.01 -9.77
CA ARG A 162 -21.45 6.84 -8.93
C ARG A 162 -20.16 6.29 -8.35
N LEU A 163 -19.95 6.48 -7.03
CA LEU A 163 -18.89 5.79 -6.28
C LEU A 163 -19.36 4.38 -5.87
N PRO A 164 -18.44 3.39 -5.77
CA PRO A 164 -18.76 2.09 -5.18
C PRO A 164 -19.18 2.25 -3.73
N ARG A 165 -20.20 1.49 -3.33
CA ARG A 165 -20.72 1.43 -1.96
C ARG A 165 -20.34 0.09 -1.34
N ALA A 166 -20.36 0.00 -0.03
CA ALA A 166 -20.07 -1.25 0.66
C ALA A 166 -20.97 -2.44 0.21
N ALA A 167 -22.21 -2.13 -0.19
CA ALA A 167 -23.14 -3.14 -0.72
C ALA A 167 -22.80 -3.61 -2.14
N ASP A 168 -22.00 -2.86 -2.90
CA ASP A 168 -21.58 -3.22 -4.25
C ASP A 168 -20.33 -4.14 -4.26
N LEU A 169 -19.73 -4.38 -3.08
CA LEU A 169 -18.47 -5.09 -2.93
C LEU A 169 -18.66 -6.43 -2.23
N PRO A 170 -18.00 -7.51 -2.68
CA PRO A 170 -17.98 -8.77 -1.97
C PRO A 170 -17.04 -8.71 -0.76
N THR A 171 -17.05 -9.74 0.07
CA THR A 171 -15.92 -9.99 0.97
C THR A 171 -14.69 -10.36 0.15
N PHE A 172 -13.59 -9.66 0.37
CA PHE A 172 -12.33 -9.94 -0.31
C PHE A 172 -11.57 -11.06 0.37
N ASP A 173 -11.08 -12.01 -0.42
CA ASP A 173 -10.23 -13.12 0.01
C ASP A 173 -8.79 -12.74 -0.27
N ILE A 174 -8.08 -12.26 0.78
CA ILE A 174 -6.76 -11.64 0.66
C ILE A 174 -5.68 -12.55 1.21
N HIS A 175 -4.66 -12.81 0.39
CA HIS A 175 -3.50 -13.60 0.75
C HIS A 175 -2.20 -12.87 0.44
N PHE A 176 -1.16 -13.16 1.21
CA PHE A 176 0.15 -12.56 1.04
C PHE A 176 1.23 -13.60 0.77
N ARG A 177 2.15 -13.25 -0.13
CA ARG A 177 3.46 -13.90 -0.26
C ARG A 177 4.53 -12.89 0.11
N ASN A 178 5.15 -13.07 1.28
CA ASN A 178 6.09 -12.10 1.82
C ASN A 178 7.52 -12.42 1.34
N ILE A 179 7.89 -11.92 0.15
CA ILE A 179 9.24 -12.03 -0.41
C ILE A 179 9.96 -10.71 -0.18
N PRO A 180 10.87 -10.61 0.82
CA PRO A 180 11.52 -9.35 1.15
C PRO A 180 12.21 -8.68 -0.04
N CYS A 181 12.00 -7.38 -0.18
CA CYS A 181 12.68 -6.58 -1.20
C CYS A 181 14.15 -6.39 -0.81
N LYS A 182 15.05 -6.54 -1.78
CA LYS A 182 16.50 -6.36 -1.56
C LYS A 182 16.95 -4.91 -1.69
N ASN A 183 16.09 -4.04 -2.23
CA ASN A 183 16.44 -2.65 -2.56
C ASN A 183 16.18 -1.65 -1.42
N ASN A 184 15.81 -2.13 -0.23
CA ASN A 184 15.72 -1.33 0.98
C ASN A 184 15.92 -2.19 2.22
N ILE A 185 16.38 -1.57 3.31
CA ILE A 185 16.76 -2.27 4.54
C ILE A 185 15.58 -2.91 5.29
N LEU A 186 14.35 -2.40 5.09
CA LEU A 186 13.16 -2.96 5.70
C LEU A 186 12.58 -4.15 4.93
N GLY A 187 13.06 -4.38 3.70
CA GLY A 187 12.54 -5.44 2.85
C GLY A 187 11.10 -5.23 2.36
N VAL A 188 10.55 -4.01 2.47
CA VAL A 188 9.17 -3.68 2.12
C VAL A 188 9.00 -3.38 0.65
N LYS A 189 7.77 -3.50 0.14
CA LYS A 189 7.31 -3.01 -1.16
C LYS A 189 6.10 -2.11 -0.97
N GLY A 190 5.86 -1.21 -1.92
CA GLY A 190 4.71 -0.31 -1.85
C GLY A 190 3.38 -1.04 -2.00
N SER A 191 2.36 -0.64 -1.24
CA SER A 191 1.04 -1.29 -1.25
C SER A 191 -0.09 -0.35 -1.68
N GLY A 192 0.15 0.98 -1.70
CA GLY A 192 -0.91 1.97 -1.85
C GLY A 192 -1.64 1.94 -3.19
N GLU A 193 -1.05 1.41 -4.24
CA GLU A 193 -1.60 1.40 -5.60
C GLU A 193 -1.94 -0.01 -6.10
N ALA A 194 -1.46 -1.07 -5.44
CA ALA A 194 -1.55 -2.44 -5.94
C ALA A 194 -2.99 -2.90 -6.21
N GLY A 195 -3.90 -2.66 -5.28
CA GLY A 195 -5.31 -3.01 -5.44
C GLY A 195 -5.96 -2.32 -6.65
N ALA A 196 -5.70 -1.02 -6.81
CA ALA A 196 -6.25 -0.23 -7.91
C ALA A 196 -5.66 -0.59 -9.28
N ILE A 197 -4.42 -1.07 -9.32
CA ILE A 197 -3.78 -1.50 -10.57
C ILE A 197 -4.37 -2.85 -11.05
N GLY A 198 -4.57 -3.80 -10.15
CA GLY A 198 -5.02 -5.15 -10.51
C GLY A 198 -6.54 -5.27 -10.75
N ALA A 199 -7.34 -4.53 -10.00
CA ALA A 199 -8.79 -4.75 -9.96
C ALA A 199 -9.53 -4.39 -11.26
N PRO A 200 -9.27 -3.27 -11.95
CA PRO A 200 -10.01 -2.95 -13.17
C PRO A 200 -9.88 -4.05 -14.23
N GLN A 201 -8.66 -4.51 -14.47
CA GLN A 201 -8.38 -5.53 -15.46
C GLN A 201 -8.98 -6.90 -15.09
N ALA A 202 -8.92 -7.28 -13.80
CA ALA A 202 -9.50 -8.53 -13.34
C ALA A 202 -11.03 -8.55 -13.54
N VAL A 203 -11.71 -7.44 -13.21
CA VAL A 203 -13.17 -7.31 -13.39
C VAL A 203 -13.53 -7.30 -14.87
N ILE A 204 -12.84 -6.50 -15.69
CA ILE A 204 -13.14 -6.45 -17.15
C ILE A 204 -12.83 -7.78 -17.83
N ALA A 205 -11.78 -8.48 -17.43
CA ALA A 205 -11.50 -9.83 -17.93
C ALA A 205 -12.63 -10.82 -17.57
N ALA A 206 -13.19 -10.73 -16.38
CA ALA A 206 -14.33 -11.53 -15.99
C ALA A 206 -15.59 -11.17 -16.81
N VAL A 207 -15.85 -9.88 -17.07
CA VAL A 207 -16.97 -9.40 -17.93
C VAL A 207 -16.82 -9.92 -19.36
N THR A 208 -15.66 -9.73 -19.98
CA THR A 208 -15.42 -10.19 -21.35
C THR A 208 -15.53 -11.70 -21.47
N ASN A 209 -15.07 -12.44 -20.45
CA ASN A 209 -15.22 -13.89 -20.38
C ASN A 209 -16.69 -14.30 -20.29
N ALA A 210 -17.47 -13.70 -19.40
CA ALA A 210 -18.90 -13.99 -19.22
C ALA A 210 -19.71 -13.70 -20.47
N LEU A 211 -19.42 -12.58 -21.15
CA LEU A 211 -20.11 -12.16 -22.38
C LEU A 211 -19.60 -12.92 -23.62
N GLY A 212 -18.42 -13.54 -23.56
CA GLY A 212 -17.75 -14.17 -24.71
C GLY A 212 -17.43 -13.15 -25.81
N ILE A 213 -16.89 -11.97 -25.44
CA ILE A 213 -16.45 -10.89 -26.32
C ILE A 213 -14.96 -10.58 -26.09
N ALA A 214 -14.34 -9.93 -27.06
CA ALA A 214 -12.91 -9.62 -26.98
C ALA A 214 -12.62 -8.39 -26.11
N HIS A 215 -13.55 -7.41 -26.08
CA HIS A 215 -13.31 -6.13 -25.42
C HIS A 215 -14.62 -5.47 -24.98
N ILE A 216 -14.55 -4.68 -23.91
CA ILE A 216 -15.57 -3.71 -23.48
C ILE A 216 -14.85 -2.54 -22.80
N ASP A 217 -15.27 -1.31 -23.12
CA ASP A 217 -14.73 -0.10 -22.48
C ASP A 217 -15.22 0.03 -21.02
N MET A 218 -14.36 0.62 -20.18
CA MET A 218 -14.73 1.01 -18.81
C MET A 218 -15.44 2.37 -18.81
N PRO A 219 -16.46 2.53 -17.96
CA PRO A 219 -17.04 1.53 -17.05
C PRO A 219 -18.00 0.58 -17.77
N ALA A 220 -17.92 -0.72 -17.46
CA ALA A 220 -18.83 -1.74 -17.96
C ALA A 220 -20.19 -1.63 -17.24
N THR A 221 -20.91 -0.55 -17.50
CA THR A 221 -22.25 -0.32 -16.95
C THR A 221 -23.28 -1.28 -17.53
N PRO A 222 -24.47 -1.45 -16.92
CA PRO A 222 -25.54 -2.27 -17.50
C PRO A 222 -25.88 -1.90 -18.94
N VAL A 223 -25.85 -0.60 -19.26
CA VAL A 223 -26.08 -0.12 -20.63
C VAL A 223 -24.97 -0.55 -21.58
N ALA A 224 -23.70 -0.42 -21.16
CA ALA A 224 -22.55 -0.86 -21.96
C ALA A 224 -22.56 -2.38 -22.19
N ILE A 225 -22.89 -3.17 -21.17
CA ILE A 225 -23.05 -4.62 -21.27
C ILE A 225 -24.17 -4.99 -22.24
N TRP A 226 -25.34 -4.33 -22.14
CA TRP A 226 -26.44 -4.56 -23.04
C TRP A 226 -26.06 -4.25 -24.49
N GLN A 227 -25.42 -3.11 -24.75
CA GLN A 227 -24.95 -2.72 -26.10
C GLN A 227 -23.95 -3.76 -26.66
N ALA A 228 -23.01 -4.23 -25.84
CA ALA A 228 -22.04 -5.25 -26.23
C ALA A 228 -22.74 -6.57 -26.63
N LEU A 229 -23.78 -6.98 -25.91
CA LEU A 229 -24.61 -8.16 -26.26
C LEU A 229 -25.36 -7.98 -27.56
N GLN A 230 -25.95 -6.79 -27.80
CA GLN A 230 -26.66 -6.50 -29.09
C GLN A 230 -25.69 -6.51 -30.29
N ASN A 231 -24.49 -5.94 -30.12
CA ASN A 231 -23.45 -5.95 -31.14
C ASN A 231 -23.00 -7.37 -31.48
N LYS A 232 -22.77 -8.21 -30.46
CA LYS A 232 -22.44 -9.61 -30.65
C LYS A 232 -23.49 -10.39 -31.40
N GLN A 233 -24.79 -10.21 -31.07
CA GLN A 233 -25.90 -10.86 -31.75
C GLN A 233 -26.06 -10.42 -33.23
N SER A 234 -25.75 -9.15 -33.52
CA SER A 234 -25.82 -8.58 -34.88
C SER A 234 -24.59 -8.88 -35.74
N GLY A 235 -23.60 -9.62 -35.22
CA GLY A 235 -22.36 -9.94 -35.94
C GLY A 235 -21.45 -8.72 -36.17
N LYS A 236 -21.72 -7.61 -35.52
CA LYS A 236 -20.83 -6.44 -35.47
C LYS A 236 -19.76 -6.74 -34.45
N VAL A 237 -18.56 -7.10 -34.92
CA VAL A 237 -17.36 -7.27 -34.08
C VAL A 237 -17.06 -5.90 -33.48
N ALA A 238 -17.00 -5.83 -32.14
CA ALA A 238 -16.46 -4.70 -31.44
C ALA A 238 -14.92 -4.81 -31.42
#